data_3be79d7c4f0dbec087d37cba0817fef0
#
_entry.id   3be79d7c4f0dbec087d37cba0817fef0
#
_cell.length_a   1.000
_cell.length_b   1.000
_cell.length_c   1.000
_cell.angle_alpha   90.00
_cell.angle_beta   90.00
_cell.angle_gamma   90.00
#
_symmetry.space_group_name_H-M   'P 1'
#
loop_
_entity.id
_entity.type
_entity.pdbx_description
1 polymer ?
#
loop_
_entity_poly.entity_id
_entity_poly.type
_entity_poly.pdbx_seq_one_letter_code
_entity_poly.pdbx_strand_id
1 'polypeptide(L)'
;MPVNGDSKSQLPQFVGDGHGLLYREFDLDFFHVLRLYAPKILLEFALMRTAVAILLVLLAPLSAFAWGDKGHLMVNRLAIDAAASRLPEFMNAAREHIIYNGPEPDRWRNEGQTPMNTAQAADHFFDSELWGPISTIPSDRYAFMEQLAAKKVELVKVGYLPYAIIENYGKLVNAFRFWRNAKSDEDRKSAQENSIYVAGVLGHYVGDSTMPMHTSIEYNGWLETSPNPKGYTNDHNFHSRYESLYVNAAVEAGAVKPKVQSPRRLENVWSSIKQNLVTSFGELEPAYALEKTGEFNPQQPHQKGTDFIISQLARASTMLSDLWYTAWLESGEPVPGRNNR
;
A
#
# COMPACT_ATOMS: atom_id res chain seq x y z
N MET A 1 -38.27 -16.72 -54.84
CA MET A 1 -39.12 -15.98 -55.76
C MET A 1 -38.76 -14.53 -55.66
N PRO A 2 -38.38 -13.88 -56.77
CA PRO A 2 -37.96 -12.50 -56.81
C PRO A 2 -39.10 -11.59 -57.19
N VAL A 3 -39.10 -10.31 -56.77
CA VAL A 3 -39.82 -9.26 -57.47
C VAL A 3 -38.92 -8.04 -57.60
N ASN A 4 -38.66 -7.69 -58.86
CA ASN A 4 -38.01 -6.49 -59.37
C ASN A 4 -38.84 -5.23 -59.11
N GLY A 5 -38.16 -4.08 -59.07
CA GLY A 5 -38.80 -2.78 -59.25
C GLY A 5 -37.77 -1.66 -59.46
N ASP A 6 -37.37 -1.54 -60.74
CA ASP A 6 -36.67 -0.36 -61.26
C ASP A 6 -37.56 0.87 -61.18
N SER A 7 -37.00 2.04 -60.76
CA SER A 7 -37.48 3.32 -61.25
C SER A 7 -36.33 4.33 -61.36
N LYS A 8 -35.91 4.53 -62.59
CA LYS A 8 -35.17 5.69 -63.07
C LYS A 8 -36.01 6.95 -62.88
N SER A 9 -35.48 7.97 -62.27
CA SER A 9 -36.01 9.34 -62.42
C SER A 9 -34.90 10.26 -62.92
N GLN A 10 -35.22 10.88 -64.02
CA GLN A 10 -34.44 11.78 -64.85
C GLN A 10 -34.04 13.06 -64.11
N LEU A 11 -32.82 13.53 -64.42
CA LEU A 11 -32.34 14.89 -64.14
C LEU A 11 -33.00 15.89 -65.12
N PRO A 12 -33.36 17.09 -64.68
CA PRO A 12 -33.62 18.19 -65.57
C PRO A 12 -32.29 18.93 -65.90
N GLN A 13 -32.02 19.08 -67.20
CA GLN A 13 -31.05 20.05 -67.71
C GLN A 13 -31.58 21.47 -67.47
N PHE A 14 -30.77 22.34 -66.88
CA PHE A 14 -30.96 23.79 -66.97
C PHE A 14 -29.80 24.37 -67.75
N VAL A 15 -30.16 25.01 -68.84
CA VAL A 15 -29.35 25.80 -69.73
C VAL A 15 -29.12 27.18 -69.10
N GLY A 16 -27.93 27.73 -69.33
CA GLY A 16 -27.23 28.87 -68.88
C GLY A 16 -27.95 30.18 -68.68
N ASP A 17 -27.33 31.07 -67.95
CA ASP A 17 -26.71 32.28 -68.44
C ASP A 17 -26.22 33.09 -67.31
N GLY A 18 -24.96 33.49 -67.40
CA GLY A 18 -24.36 34.75 -67.00
C GLY A 18 -24.58 35.26 -65.56
N HIS A 19 -23.66 34.97 -64.66
CA HIS A 19 -23.20 35.93 -63.62
C HIS A 19 -21.92 35.36 -62.99
N GLY A 20 -20.86 35.36 -63.74
CA GLY A 20 -19.52 35.16 -63.23
C GLY A 20 -18.90 36.51 -62.83
N LEU A 21 -19.08 36.95 -61.55
CA LEU A 21 -18.26 38.10 -61.06
C LEU A 21 -18.41 38.32 -59.51
N LEU A 22 -19.02 37.42 -58.75
CA LEU A 22 -19.15 37.68 -57.28
C LEU A 22 -18.51 36.61 -56.38
N TYR A 23 -17.81 35.60 -56.88
CA TYR A 23 -17.17 34.57 -56.08
C TYR A 23 -15.67 34.69 -55.87
N ARG A 24 -15.02 35.76 -56.39
CA ARG A 24 -13.55 35.94 -56.27
C ARG A 24 -13.07 36.81 -55.15
N GLU A 25 -13.89 37.63 -54.56
CA GLU A 25 -13.42 38.55 -53.46
C GLU A 25 -13.64 37.95 -52.05
N PHE A 26 -14.52 36.98 -51.85
CA PHE A 26 -14.76 36.40 -50.53
C PHE A 26 -13.71 35.36 -50.11
N ASP A 27 -12.99 34.73 -51.00
CA ASP A 27 -12.01 33.68 -50.68
C ASP A 27 -10.66 34.25 -50.19
N LEU A 28 -10.26 35.39 -50.63
CA LEU A 28 -8.97 36.01 -50.26
C LEU A 28 -8.98 36.56 -48.81
N ASP A 29 -10.09 37.09 -48.35
CA ASP A 29 -10.23 37.61 -47.01
C ASP A 29 -10.33 36.49 -45.95
N PHE A 30 -11.03 35.38 -46.29
CA PHE A 30 -11.14 34.24 -45.39
C PHE A 30 -9.80 33.54 -45.15
N PHE A 31 -8.99 33.32 -46.17
CA PHE A 31 -7.64 32.74 -46.02
C PHE A 31 -6.66 33.70 -45.34
N HIS A 32 -6.85 34.98 -45.50
CA HIS A 32 -6.01 35.97 -44.81
C HIS A 32 -6.32 36.06 -43.31
N VAL A 33 -7.58 36.02 -42.95
CA VAL A 33 -8.04 35.94 -41.52
C VAL A 33 -7.61 34.61 -40.89
N LEU A 34 -7.75 33.49 -41.59
CA LEU A 34 -7.26 32.19 -41.06
C LEU A 34 -5.74 32.20 -40.83
N ARG A 35 -4.97 32.80 -41.73
CA ARG A 35 -3.51 32.86 -41.63
C ARG A 35 -3.03 33.72 -40.46
N LEU A 36 -3.79 34.77 -40.08
CA LEU A 36 -3.48 35.66 -38.96
C LEU A 36 -3.88 35.11 -37.60
N TYR A 37 -4.97 34.37 -37.54
CA TYR A 37 -5.55 33.87 -36.27
C TYR A 37 -5.23 32.43 -35.97
N ALA A 38 -4.97 31.57 -36.97
CA ALA A 38 -4.63 30.17 -36.74
C ALA A 38 -3.44 29.94 -35.79
N PRO A 39 -2.33 30.71 -35.87
CA PRO A 39 -1.23 30.51 -34.92
C PRO A 39 -1.62 30.87 -33.47
N LYS A 40 -2.47 31.88 -33.27
CA LYS A 40 -2.94 32.31 -31.94
C LYS A 40 -3.88 31.24 -31.35
N ILE A 41 -4.82 30.78 -32.16
CA ILE A 41 -5.77 29.74 -31.75
C ILE A 41 -5.03 28.42 -31.42
N LEU A 42 -4.06 28.02 -32.22
CA LEU A 42 -3.22 26.84 -31.94
C LEU A 42 -2.39 27.00 -30.68
N LEU A 43 -1.86 28.19 -30.41
CA LEU A 43 -1.10 28.47 -29.18
C LEU A 43 -2.00 28.40 -27.94
N GLU A 44 -3.20 29.00 -28.00
CA GLU A 44 -4.16 28.94 -26.89
C GLU A 44 -4.63 27.51 -26.63
N PHE A 45 -4.90 26.70 -27.67
CA PHE A 45 -5.21 25.27 -27.52
C PHE A 45 -4.04 24.48 -26.93
N ALA A 46 -2.80 24.77 -27.32
CA ALA A 46 -1.62 24.14 -26.75
C ALA A 46 -1.44 24.51 -25.27
N LEU A 47 -1.59 25.78 -24.90
CA LEU A 47 -1.53 26.25 -23.51
C LEU A 47 -2.64 25.66 -22.65
N MET A 48 -3.89 25.57 -23.18
CA MET A 48 -5.01 24.97 -22.47
C MET A 48 -4.80 23.47 -22.27
N ARG A 49 -4.29 22.73 -23.27
CA ARG A 49 -3.94 21.30 -23.13
C ARG A 49 -2.84 21.09 -22.09
N THR A 50 -1.84 21.97 -22.07
CA THR A 50 -0.76 21.91 -21.08
C THR A 50 -1.28 22.21 -19.67
N ALA A 51 -2.14 23.23 -19.53
CA ALA A 51 -2.76 23.57 -18.24
C ALA A 51 -3.67 22.43 -17.72
N VAL A 52 -4.47 21.81 -18.60
CA VAL A 52 -5.31 20.65 -18.25
C VAL A 52 -4.46 19.43 -17.87
N ALA A 53 -3.35 19.18 -18.59
CA ALA A 53 -2.43 18.10 -18.25
C ALA A 53 -1.75 18.33 -16.89
N ILE A 54 -1.32 19.55 -16.60
CA ILE A 54 -0.76 19.93 -15.29
C ILE A 54 -1.83 19.79 -14.19
N LEU A 55 -3.06 20.22 -14.44
CA LEU A 55 -4.16 20.09 -13.49
C LEU A 55 -4.53 18.61 -13.22
N LEU A 56 -4.50 17.75 -14.24
CA LEU A 56 -4.74 16.31 -14.09
C LEU A 56 -3.61 15.62 -13.31
N VAL A 57 -2.36 16.07 -13.43
CA VAL A 57 -1.23 15.59 -12.62
C VAL A 57 -1.36 16.06 -11.16
N LEU A 58 -1.88 17.27 -10.93
CA LEU A 58 -2.09 17.82 -9.58
C LEU A 58 -3.34 17.25 -8.88
N LEU A 59 -4.28 16.67 -9.64
CA LEU A 59 -5.50 16.03 -9.14
C LEU A 59 -5.39 14.51 -9.06
N ALA A 60 -4.23 13.92 -9.41
CA ALA A 60 -4.00 12.50 -9.15
C ALA A 60 -4.14 12.27 -7.63
N PRO A 61 -5.04 11.37 -7.17
CA PRO A 61 -5.12 11.07 -5.75
C PRO A 61 -3.73 10.55 -5.32
N LEU A 62 -3.09 11.22 -4.37
CA LEU A 62 -1.97 10.68 -3.63
C LEU A 62 -2.54 9.49 -2.85
N SER A 63 -2.43 8.30 -3.41
CA SER A 63 -2.78 7.07 -2.72
C SER A 63 -1.93 7.02 -1.45
N ALA A 64 -2.57 7.05 -0.29
CA ALA A 64 -1.88 6.83 0.97
C ALA A 64 -1.44 5.36 0.99
N PHE A 65 -0.13 5.13 0.89
CA PHE A 65 0.50 3.83 1.01
C PHE A 65 1.04 3.70 2.44
N ALA A 66 0.71 2.63 3.12
CA ALA A 66 1.32 2.30 4.40
C ALA A 66 2.84 2.22 4.24
N TRP A 67 3.63 2.91 5.07
CA TRP A 67 5.09 3.06 4.97
C TRP A 67 5.63 3.43 3.56
N GLY A 68 4.79 3.71 2.58
CA GLY A 68 5.16 3.88 1.18
C GLY A 68 6.03 2.73 0.64
N ASP A 69 6.22 2.63 -0.66
CA ASP A 69 7.05 1.55 -1.25
C ASP A 69 8.44 1.48 -0.61
N LYS A 70 9.10 2.64 -0.37
CA LYS A 70 10.47 2.69 0.20
C LYS A 70 10.54 2.06 1.59
N GLY A 71 9.55 2.31 2.45
CA GLY A 71 9.52 1.79 3.81
C GLY A 71 9.33 0.27 3.83
N HIS A 72 8.36 -0.28 3.09
CA HIS A 72 8.14 -1.73 2.99
C HIS A 72 9.32 -2.48 2.36
N LEU A 73 9.89 -1.93 1.28
CA LEU A 73 11.12 -2.47 0.69
C LEU A 73 12.27 -2.49 1.71
N MET A 74 12.39 -1.45 2.53
CA MET A 74 13.43 -1.34 3.56
C MET A 74 13.22 -2.34 4.70
N VAL A 75 11.99 -2.52 5.18
CA VAL A 75 11.64 -3.50 6.22
C VAL A 75 12.05 -4.90 5.77
N ASN A 76 11.64 -5.34 4.58
CA ASN A 76 11.99 -6.65 4.06
C ASN A 76 13.50 -6.80 3.84
N ARG A 77 14.16 -5.77 3.29
CA ARG A 77 15.61 -5.75 3.06
C ARG A 77 16.39 -5.95 4.34
N LEU A 78 16.08 -5.18 5.36
CA LEU A 78 16.81 -5.23 6.62
C LEU A 78 16.50 -6.49 7.42
N ALA A 79 15.28 -7.02 7.33
CA ALA A 79 14.89 -8.27 7.96
C ALA A 79 15.63 -9.47 7.35
N ILE A 80 15.72 -9.57 6.01
CA ILE A 80 16.43 -10.67 5.37
C ILE A 80 17.93 -10.58 5.62
N ASP A 81 18.50 -9.37 5.61
CA ASP A 81 19.91 -9.15 5.94
C ASP A 81 20.24 -9.57 7.38
N ALA A 82 19.37 -9.27 8.34
CA ALA A 82 19.53 -9.65 9.75
C ALA A 82 19.38 -11.16 9.96
N ALA A 83 18.47 -11.82 9.22
CA ALA A 83 18.18 -13.24 9.36
C ALA A 83 19.04 -14.15 8.48
N ALA A 84 19.94 -13.63 7.64
CA ALA A 84 20.65 -14.35 6.60
C ALA A 84 21.35 -15.65 7.08
N SER A 85 21.97 -15.63 8.25
CA SER A 85 22.66 -16.80 8.83
C SER A 85 21.74 -17.79 9.55
N ARG A 86 20.46 -17.47 9.70
CA ARG A 86 19.46 -18.24 10.45
C ARG A 86 18.39 -18.88 9.57
N LEU A 87 18.29 -18.45 8.32
CA LEU A 87 17.31 -18.95 7.34
C LEU A 87 17.97 -19.91 6.34
N PRO A 88 17.19 -20.76 5.67
CA PRO A 88 17.72 -21.62 4.61
C PRO A 88 18.28 -20.79 3.46
N GLU A 89 19.31 -21.32 2.80
CA GLU A 89 20.05 -20.61 1.74
C GLU A 89 19.16 -20.08 0.61
N PHE A 90 18.12 -20.80 0.23
CA PHE A 90 17.23 -20.38 -0.84
C PHE A 90 16.52 -19.05 -0.53
N MET A 91 16.27 -18.73 0.75
CA MET A 91 15.70 -17.44 1.16
C MET A 91 16.67 -16.29 0.87
N ASN A 92 17.96 -16.50 1.18
CA ASN A 92 19.01 -15.52 0.89
C ASN A 92 19.24 -15.37 -0.61
N ALA A 93 19.23 -16.48 -1.36
CA ALA A 93 19.34 -16.45 -2.83
C ALA A 93 18.17 -15.68 -3.48
N ALA A 94 16.98 -15.71 -2.88
CA ALA A 94 15.80 -14.99 -3.37
C ALA A 94 15.61 -13.61 -2.73
N ARG A 95 16.62 -13.06 -2.07
CA ARG A 95 16.57 -11.80 -1.32
C ARG A 95 15.82 -10.68 -2.04
N GLU A 96 16.16 -10.39 -3.28
CA GLU A 96 15.54 -9.29 -4.04
C GLU A 96 14.06 -9.55 -4.34
N HIS A 97 13.65 -10.81 -4.52
CA HIS A 97 12.25 -11.16 -4.71
C HIS A 97 11.43 -11.00 -3.41
N ILE A 98 12.00 -11.37 -2.26
CA ILE A 98 11.38 -11.13 -0.95
C ILE A 98 11.19 -9.62 -0.71
N ILE A 99 12.21 -8.82 -1.05
CA ILE A 99 12.15 -7.36 -0.94
C ILE A 99 11.05 -6.79 -1.84
N TYR A 100 11.00 -7.22 -3.12
CA TYR A 100 10.01 -6.79 -4.10
C TYR A 100 8.57 -7.03 -3.63
N ASN A 101 8.31 -8.12 -2.92
CA ASN A 101 6.98 -8.47 -2.42
C ASN A 101 6.57 -7.66 -1.15
N GLY A 102 7.44 -6.81 -0.61
CA GLY A 102 7.09 -5.96 0.54
C GLY A 102 5.88 -5.07 0.28
N PRO A 103 5.83 -4.27 -0.78
CA PRO A 103 4.67 -3.43 -1.09
C PRO A 103 3.54 -4.17 -1.84
N GLU A 104 3.58 -5.50 -2.01
CA GLU A 104 2.61 -6.23 -2.83
C GLU A 104 1.14 -6.08 -2.36
N PRO A 105 0.81 -6.12 -1.05
CA PRO A 105 -0.56 -5.92 -0.59
C PRO A 105 -1.14 -4.54 -0.95
N ASP A 106 -0.35 -3.50 -0.98
CA ASP A 106 -0.77 -2.18 -1.43
C ASP A 106 -1.07 -2.15 -2.94
N ARG A 107 -0.29 -2.88 -3.74
CA ARG A 107 -0.56 -3.01 -5.19
C ARG A 107 -1.91 -3.66 -5.45
N TRP A 108 -2.32 -4.65 -4.64
CA TRP A 108 -3.64 -5.27 -4.76
C TRP A 108 -4.78 -4.28 -4.53
N ARG A 109 -4.60 -3.31 -3.64
CA ARG A 109 -5.59 -2.27 -3.34
C ARG A 109 -5.68 -1.22 -4.44
N ASN A 110 -4.55 -0.87 -5.05
CA ASN A 110 -4.45 0.31 -5.91
C ASN A 110 -4.81 0.06 -7.38
N GLU A 111 -4.81 -1.19 -7.83
CA GLU A 111 -5.12 -1.55 -9.23
C GLU A 111 -6.63 -1.53 -9.59
N GLY A 112 -7.44 -0.88 -8.77
CA GLY A 112 -8.82 -0.53 -9.12
C GLY A 112 -9.85 -1.65 -9.08
N GLN A 113 -9.49 -2.86 -8.63
CA GLN A 113 -10.44 -3.97 -8.49
C GLN A 113 -11.24 -3.83 -7.20
N THR A 114 -12.45 -3.25 -7.28
CA THR A 114 -13.29 -2.97 -6.11
C THR A 114 -13.46 -4.14 -5.13
N PRO A 115 -13.74 -5.39 -5.55
CA PRO A 115 -13.85 -6.49 -4.60
C PRO A 115 -12.54 -6.77 -3.86
N MET A 116 -11.39 -6.68 -4.55
CA MET A 116 -10.08 -6.89 -3.95
C MET A 116 -9.76 -5.76 -2.96
N ASN A 117 -9.97 -4.50 -3.35
CA ASN A 117 -9.74 -3.35 -2.49
C ASN A 117 -10.61 -3.44 -1.22
N THR A 118 -11.90 -3.76 -1.35
CA THR A 118 -12.80 -3.94 -0.20
C THR A 118 -12.32 -5.05 0.75
N ALA A 119 -11.86 -6.17 0.18
CA ALA A 119 -11.40 -7.31 0.98
C ALA A 119 -10.08 -7.04 1.72
N GLN A 120 -9.16 -6.30 1.08
CA GLN A 120 -7.80 -6.11 1.60
C GLN A 120 -7.63 -4.85 2.44
N ALA A 121 -8.46 -3.82 2.25
CA ALA A 121 -8.29 -2.54 2.95
C ALA A 121 -8.22 -2.70 4.48
N ALA A 122 -9.07 -3.51 5.06
CA ALA A 122 -9.12 -3.73 6.51
C ALA A 122 -7.94 -4.56 7.06
N ASP A 123 -7.18 -5.25 6.22
CA ASP A 123 -6.01 -6.03 6.65
C ASP A 123 -4.79 -5.16 6.97
N HIS A 124 -4.80 -3.86 6.61
CA HIS A 124 -3.68 -2.93 6.76
C HIS A 124 -3.67 -2.16 8.07
N PHE A 125 -4.73 -2.20 8.87
CA PHE A 125 -4.84 -1.40 10.10
C PHE A 125 -5.57 -2.14 11.22
N PHE A 126 -5.49 -1.58 12.42
CA PHE A 126 -6.24 -2.01 13.59
C PHE A 126 -6.56 -0.81 14.48
N ASP A 127 -7.76 -0.26 14.38
CA ASP A 127 -8.21 0.90 15.16
C ASP A 127 -8.51 0.50 16.60
N SER A 128 -7.50 0.64 17.44
CA SER A 128 -7.48 0.14 18.81
C SER A 128 -8.61 0.69 19.69
N GLU A 129 -9.01 1.94 19.46
CA GLU A 129 -10.07 2.60 20.22
C GLU A 129 -11.44 1.94 20.02
N LEU A 130 -11.67 1.37 18.83
CA LEU A 130 -12.93 0.71 18.51
C LEU A 130 -13.07 -0.69 19.14
N TRP A 131 -11.93 -1.31 19.48
CA TRP A 131 -11.91 -2.59 20.16
C TRP A 131 -11.85 -2.46 21.68
N GLY A 132 -10.91 -1.69 22.17
CA GLY A 132 -10.51 -1.57 23.57
C GLY A 132 -9.11 -2.15 23.82
N PRO A 133 -8.83 -2.75 25.00
CA PRO A 133 -7.48 -3.20 25.31
C PRO A 133 -6.96 -4.25 24.29
N ILE A 134 -5.90 -3.93 23.57
CA ILE A 134 -5.26 -4.79 22.54
C ILE A 134 -4.91 -6.18 23.11
N SER A 135 -4.54 -6.25 24.40
CA SER A 135 -4.23 -7.52 25.06
C SER A 135 -5.37 -8.55 25.04
N THR A 136 -6.62 -8.08 24.91
CA THR A 136 -7.83 -8.93 24.94
C THR A 136 -8.25 -9.44 23.56
N ILE A 137 -7.57 -9.09 22.48
CA ILE A 137 -7.89 -9.56 21.13
C ILE A 137 -7.75 -11.08 21.10
N PRO A 138 -8.81 -11.83 20.71
CA PRO A 138 -8.72 -13.30 20.56
C PRO A 138 -7.83 -13.67 19.37
N SER A 139 -7.19 -14.84 19.42
CA SER A 139 -6.34 -15.31 18.31
C SER A 139 -7.14 -15.87 17.13
N ASP A 140 -8.40 -16.17 17.33
CA ASP A 140 -9.31 -16.65 16.30
C ASP A 140 -10.06 -15.50 15.65
N ARG A 141 -9.96 -15.33 14.33
CA ARG A 141 -10.60 -14.24 13.55
C ARG A 141 -12.13 -14.30 13.68
N TYR A 142 -12.73 -15.48 13.69
CA TYR A 142 -14.18 -15.59 13.77
C TYR A 142 -14.71 -15.26 15.16
N ALA A 143 -14.01 -15.67 16.22
CA ALA A 143 -14.33 -15.25 17.59
C ALA A 143 -14.20 -13.73 17.76
N PHE A 144 -13.24 -13.08 17.07
CA PHE A 144 -13.12 -11.63 17.02
C PHE A 144 -14.33 -10.99 16.34
N MET A 145 -14.73 -11.49 15.17
CA MET A 145 -15.89 -10.98 14.43
C MET A 145 -17.19 -11.13 15.22
N GLU A 146 -17.39 -12.26 15.91
CA GLU A 146 -18.54 -12.48 16.80
C GLU A 146 -18.59 -11.44 17.93
N GLN A 147 -17.44 -11.14 18.54
CA GLN A 147 -17.37 -10.14 19.60
C GLN A 147 -17.61 -8.72 19.07
N LEU A 148 -17.14 -8.37 17.87
CA LEU A 148 -17.46 -7.10 17.24
C LEU A 148 -18.96 -6.96 16.96
N ALA A 149 -19.58 -8.01 16.43
CA ALA A 149 -21.00 -8.04 16.16
C ALA A 149 -21.82 -7.87 17.47
N ALA A 150 -21.40 -8.53 18.55
CA ALA A 150 -22.02 -8.36 19.87
C ALA A 150 -21.87 -6.94 20.43
N LYS A 151 -20.76 -6.27 20.16
CA LYS A 151 -20.50 -4.87 20.49
C LYS A 151 -21.22 -3.89 19.55
N LYS A 152 -21.88 -4.37 18.49
CA LYS A 152 -22.50 -3.55 17.41
C LYS A 152 -21.50 -2.63 16.71
N VAL A 153 -20.24 -3.05 16.60
CA VAL A 153 -19.20 -2.36 15.86
C VAL A 153 -19.17 -2.91 14.44
N GLU A 154 -19.07 -2.02 13.46
CA GLU A 154 -18.97 -2.40 12.04
C GLU A 154 -17.65 -3.15 11.80
N LEU A 155 -17.76 -4.37 11.23
CA LEU A 155 -16.65 -5.33 11.16
C LEU A 155 -15.42 -4.77 10.46
N VAL A 156 -15.61 -4.02 9.36
CA VAL A 156 -14.50 -3.50 8.55
C VAL A 156 -13.81 -2.28 9.15
N LYS A 157 -14.44 -1.60 10.12
CA LYS A 157 -13.90 -0.35 10.68
C LYS A 157 -12.80 -0.56 11.71
N VAL A 158 -12.80 -1.68 12.40
CA VAL A 158 -11.76 -1.97 13.41
C VAL A 158 -10.44 -2.39 12.77
N GLY A 159 -10.52 -3.05 11.60
CA GLY A 159 -9.37 -3.62 10.93
C GLY A 159 -8.98 -5.03 11.40
N TYR A 160 -8.17 -5.70 10.58
CA TYR A 160 -7.78 -7.11 10.74
C TYR A 160 -6.27 -7.33 10.68
N LEU A 161 -5.47 -6.28 10.81
CA LEU A 161 -4.01 -6.34 10.71
C LEU A 161 -3.34 -7.45 11.55
N PRO A 162 -3.71 -7.68 12.84
CA PRO A 162 -3.12 -8.77 13.60
C PRO A 162 -3.41 -10.16 12.99
N TYR A 163 -4.57 -10.31 12.34
CA TYR A 163 -4.94 -11.57 11.67
C TYR A 163 -4.22 -11.72 10.33
N ALA A 164 -4.04 -10.65 9.58
CA ALA A 164 -3.22 -10.67 8.37
C ALA A 164 -1.79 -11.14 8.67
N ILE A 165 -1.22 -10.70 9.80
CA ILE A 165 0.12 -11.14 10.24
C ILE A 165 0.11 -12.61 10.62
N ILE A 166 -0.75 -13.05 11.56
CA ILE A 166 -0.71 -14.42 12.08
C ILE A 166 -1.06 -15.46 11.01
N GLU A 167 -1.97 -15.14 10.10
CA GLU A 167 -2.36 -16.05 9.01
C GLU A 167 -1.25 -16.19 7.97
N ASN A 168 -0.57 -15.09 7.58
CA ASN A 168 0.59 -15.18 6.69
C ASN A 168 1.78 -15.85 7.37
N TYR A 169 1.98 -15.63 8.68
CA TYR A 169 2.94 -16.41 9.45
C TYR A 169 2.64 -17.92 9.37
N GLY A 170 1.39 -18.33 9.60
CA GLY A 170 0.98 -19.75 9.51
C GLY A 170 1.19 -20.33 8.11
N LYS A 171 0.90 -19.55 7.05
CA LYS A 171 1.19 -19.94 5.66
C LYS A 171 2.70 -20.17 5.46
N LEU A 172 3.55 -19.30 6.02
CA LEU A 172 5.00 -19.42 5.92
C LEU A 172 5.53 -20.66 6.64
N VAL A 173 5.05 -20.95 7.87
CA VAL A 173 5.38 -22.18 8.59
C VAL A 173 5.04 -23.41 7.73
N ASN A 174 3.86 -23.43 7.11
CA ASN A 174 3.44 -24.52 6.25
C ASN A 174 4.29 -24.63 4.98
N ALA A 175 4.61 -23.52 4.32
CA ALA A 175 5.46 -23.52 3.13
C ALA A 175 6.85 -24.09 3.42
N PHE A 176 7.49 -23.68 4.52
CA PHE A 176 8.75 -24.27 4.99
C PHE A 176 8.61 -25.75 5.35
N ARG A 177 7.50 -26.17 5.95
CA ARG A 177 7.24 -27.58 6.27
C ARG A 177 7.11 -28.42 5.00
N PHE A 178 6.40 -27.94 3.99
CA PHE A 178 6.31 -28.60 2.69
C PHE A 178 7.68 -28.71 2.02
N TRP A 179 8.50 -27.66 2.08
CA TRP A 179 9.86 -27.68 1.57
C TRP A 179 10.71 -28.77 2.24
N ARG A 180 10.68 -28.86 3.60
CA ARG A 180 11.40 -29.87 4.36
C ARG A 180 11.01 -31.31 4.00
N ASN A 181 9.73 -31.52 3.70
CA ASN A 181 9.14 -32.85 3.48
C ASN A 181 8.91 -33.15 1.99
N ALA A 182 9.35 -32.31 1.08
CA ALA A 182 9.17 -32.49 -0.36
C ALA A 182 9.77 -33.81 -0.82
N LYS A 183 9.01 -34.55 -1.66
CA LYS A 183 9.41 -35.88 -2.18
C LYS A 183 10.06 -35.79 -3.56
N SER A 184 9.93 -34.66 -4.24
CA SER A 184 10.52 -34.39 -5.54
C SER A 184 11.23 -33.02 -5.52
N ASP A 185 12.13 -32.79 -6.46
CA ASP A 185 12.78 -31.46 -6.65
C ASP A 185 11.77 -30.43 -7.14
N GLU A 186 10.76 -30.83 -7.90
CA GLU A 186 9.67 -29.98 -8.37
C GLU A 186 8.82 -29.47 -7.19
N ASP A 187 8.38 -30.38 -6.31
CA ASP A 187 7.65 -30.00 -5.09
C ASP A 187 8.48 -29.08 -4.21
N ARG A 188 9.77 -29.39 -4.06
CA ARG A 188 10.70 -28.57 -3.28
C ARG A 188 10.83 -27.17 -3.84
N LYS A 189 10.97 -27.05 -5.16
CA LYS A 189 11.03 -25.76 -5.84
C LYS A 189 9.74 -24.97 -5.67
N SER A 190 8.59 -25.60 -5.84
CA SER A 190 7.28 -24.97 -5.65
C SER A 190 7.10 -24.48 -4.21
N ALA A 191 7.54 -25.25 -3.22
CA ALA A 191 7.49 -24.85 -1.81
C ALA A 191 8.46 -23.69 -1.50
N GLN A 192 9.63 -23.61 -2.19
CA GLN A 192 10.53 -22.44 -2.12
C GLN A 192 9.84 -21.18 -2.62
N GLU A 193 9.24 -21.24 -3.81
CA GLU A 193 8.54 -20.10 -4.43
C GLU A 193 7.42 -19.59 -3.51
N ASN A 194 6.61 -20.49 -2.96
CA ASN A 194 5.59 -20.15 -1.98
C ASN A 194 6.16 -19.49 -0.71
N SER A 195 7.27 -20.02 -0.19
CA SER A 195 7.93 -19.46 1.00
C SER A 195 8.43 -18.03 0.74
N ILE A 196 9.06 -17.80 -0.41
CA ILE A 196 9.59 -16.50 -0.84
C ILE A 196 8.47 -15.47 -0.94
N TYR A 197 7.37 -15.85 -1.62
CA TYR A 197 6.23 -14.95 -1.81
C TYR A 197 5.57 -14.58 -0.47
N VAL A 198 5.22 -15.59 0.33
CA VAL A 198 4.55 -15.37 1.61
C VAL A 198 5.43 -14.60 2.59
N ALA A 199 6.74 -14.85 2.61
CA ALA A 199 7.67 -14.11 3.47
C ALA A 199 7.69 -12.61 3.12
N GLY A 200 7.71 -12.27 1.83
CA GLY A 200 7.66 -10.88 1.39
C GLY A 200 6.37 -10.18 1.76
N VAL A 201 5.22 -10.84 1.50
CA VAL A 201 3.88 -10.32 1.85
C VAL A 201 3.71 -10.16 3.37
N LEU A 202 4.20 -11.10 4.18
CA LEU A 202 4.16 -10.97 5.64
C LEU A 202 4.88 -9.70 6.11
N GLY A 203 5.97 -9.34 5.45
CA GLY A 203 6.73 -8.14 5.78
C GLY A 203 5.95 -6.83 5.63
N HIS A 204 5.02 -6.78 4.68
CA HIS A 204 4.11 -5.65 4.54
C HIS A 204 3.30 -5.41 5.81
N TYR A 205 2.52 -6.40 6.22
CA TYR A 205 1.64 -6.27 7.39
C TYR A 205 2.41 -6.08 8.70
N VAL A 206 3.63 -6.64 8.80
CA VAL A 206 4.51 -6.36 9.94
C VAL A 206 4.97 -4.90 9.92
N GLY A 207 5.29 -4.36 8.75
CA GLY A 207 5.58 -2.94 8.57
C GLY A 207 4.42 -2.07 9.05
N ASP A 208 3.21 -2.32 8.56
CA ASP A 208 1.99 -1.59 8.96
C ASP A 208 1.78 -1.62 10.47
N SER A 209 1.99 -2.78 11.09
CA SER A 209 1.79 -2.95 12.54
C SER A 209 2.76 -2.15 13.41
N THR A 210 3.83 -1.60 12.84
CA THR A 210 4.78 -0.74 13.55
C THR A 210 4.56 0.74 13.31
N MET A 211 3.66 1.09 12.39
CA MET A 211 3.28 2.46 12.11
C MET A 211 2.16 2.91 13.05
N PRO A 212 2.35 3.99 13.83
CA PRO A 212 1.35 4.45 14.80
C PRO A 212 -0.02 4.72 14.20
N MET A 213 -0.07 5.35 13.02
CA MET A 213 -1.31 5.70 12.34
C MET A 213 -2.12 4.48 11.87
N HIS A 214 -1.49 3.30 11.69
CA HIS A 214 -2.21 2.06 11.38
C HIS A 214 -2.82 1.37 12.60
N THR A 215 -2.78 2.01 13.78
CA THR A 215 -3.28 1.43 15.02
C THR A 215 -4.39 2.24 15.68
N SER A 216 -4.91 3.28 15.00
CA SER A 216 -5.81 4.27 15.59
C SER A 216 -6.77 4.88 14.57
N ILE A 217 -7.97 5.27 15.06
CA ILE A 217 -8.91 6.10 14.30
C ILE A 217 -8.33 7.48 13.94
N GLU A 218 -7.33 7.94 14.68
CA GLU A 218 -6.61 9.20 14.44
C GLU A 218 -5.52 9.04 13.37
N TYR A 219 -5.74 8.20 12.37
CA TYR A 219 -4.72 7.80 11.41
C TYR A 219 -4.30 8.91 10.42
N ASN A 220 -5.16 9.86 10.11
CA ASN A 220 -4.91 10.86 9.06
C ASN A 220 -5.37 12.27 9.46
N GLY A 221 -4.68 12.84 10.43
CA GLY A 221 -5.11 14.03 11.15
C GLY A 221 -6.00 13.66 12.34
N TRP A 222 -5.87 14.43 13.43
CA TRP A 222 -6.70 14.25 14.62
C TRP A 222 -8.15 14.57 14.30
N LEU A 223 -9.07 13.66 14.58
CA LEU A 223 -10.48 13.82 14.23
C LEU A 223 -11.12 15.01 14.95
N GLU A 224 -11.91 15.79 14.25
CA GLU A 224 -12.65 16.91 14.85
C GLU A 224 -13.66 16.47 15.93
N THR A 225 -14.11 15.22 15.86
CA THR A 225 -15.02 14.60 16.82
C THR A 225 -14.32 14.07 18.07
N SER A 226 -13.00 13.98 18.06
CA SER A 226 -12.19 13.53 19.19
C SER A 226 -11.73 14.70 20.07
N PRO A 227 -11.66 14.54 21.39
CA PRO A 227 -11.05 15.54 22.27
C PRO A 227 -9.59 15.81 21.87
N ASN A 228 -9.27 17.08 21.60
CA ASN A 228 -7.91 17.49 21.19
C ASN A 228 -7.35 18.60 22.10
N PRO A 229 -7.16 18.35 23.41
CA PRO A 229 -6.68 19.38 24.33
C PRO A 229 -5.22 19.79 24.07
N LYS A 230 -4.46 18.94 23.38
CA LYS A 230 -3.07 19.21 23.01
C LYS A 230 -2.94 19.96 21.69
N GLY A 231 -4.02 20.16 20.94
CA GLY A 231 -4.05 20.88 19.68
C GLY A 231 -3.18 20.21 18.61
N TYR A 232 -3.33 18.90 18.43
CA TYR A 232 -2.71 18.15 17.35
C TYR A 232 -3.33 18.53 16.01
N THR A 233 -2.58 18.33 14.93
CA THR A 233 -3.02 18.69 13.58
C THR A 233 -4.21 17.83 13.13
N ASN A 234 -5.16 18.45 12.44
CA ASN A 234 -6.25 17.80 11.71
C ASN A 234 -5.95 17.71 10.20
N ASP A 235 -4.70 17.90 9.79
CA ASP A 235 -4.30 17.80 8.37
C ASP A 235 -4.44 16.37 7.86
N HIS A 236 -5.39 16.15 6.95
CA HIS A 236 -5.66 14.87 6.31
C HIS A 236 -4.55 14.38 5.35
N ASN A 237 -3.44 15.13 5.22
CA ASN A 237 -2.25 14.67 4.51
C ASN A 237 -1.15 14.20 5.47
N PHE A 238 -1.38 14.23 6.78
CA PHE A 238 -0.33 13.87 7.74
C PHE A 238 0.13 12.44 7.58
N HIS A 239 -0.76 11.49 7.37
CA HIS A 239 -0.45 10.09 7.15
C HIS A 239 0.54 9.92 5.98
N SER A 240 0.16 10.33 4.77
CA SER A 240 1.01 10.20 3.59
C SER A 240 2.30 11.01 3.67
N ARG A 241 2.28 12.17 4.34
CA ARG A 241 3.48 12.96 4.60
C ARG A 241 4.46 12.21 5.50
N TYR A 242 3.99 11.60 6.56
CA TYR A 242 4.79 10.84 7.51
C TYR A 242 5.44 9.61 6.87
N GLU A 243 4.63 8.73 6.29
CA GLU A 243 5.05 7.41 5.82
C GLU A 243 5.76 7.41 4.48
N SER A 244 5.39 8.35 3.59
CA SER A 244 5.89 8.37 2.22
C SER A 244 6.83 9.55 1.97
N LEU A 245 6.32 10.79 2.08
CA LEU A 245 7.11 11.95 1.70
C LEU A 245 8.33 12.13 2.60
N TYR A 246 8.16 11.99 3.91
CA TYR A 246 9.25 12.15 4.85
C TYR A 246 10.24 10.98 4.82
N VAL A 247 9.76 9.74 4.75
CA VAL A 247 10.62 8.56 4.60
C VAL A 247 11.47 8.64 3.33
N ASN A 248 10.85 9.08 2.22
CA ASN A 248 11.58 9.26 0.96
C ASN A 248 12.67 10.33 1.05
N ALA A 249 12.41 11.40 1.77
CA ALA A 249 13.32 12.54 1.89
C ALA A 249 14.44 12.33 2.93
N ALA A 250 14.17 11.62 4.04
CA ALA A 250 15.02 11.67 5.23
C ALA A 250 15.55 10.32 5.72
N VAL A 251 14.98 9.19 5.31
CA VAL A 251 15.32 7.89 5.91
C VAL A 251 16.08 7.00 4.92
N GLU A 252 17.27 6.57 5.30
CA GLU A 252 18.10 5.66 4.53
C GLU A 252 18.34 4.34 5.29
N ALA A 253 18.37 3.21 4.57
CA ALA A 253 18.57 1.89 5.16
C ALA A 253 19.84 1.78 6.01
N GLY A 254 20.90 2.50 5.62
CA GLY A 254 22.16 2.56 6.39
C GLY A 254 22.00 3.14 7.79
N ALA A 255 21.04 4.05 8.00
CA ALA A 255 20.74 4.62 9.32
C ALA A 255 19.84 3.70 10.18
N VAL A 256 18.98 2.89 9.56
CA VAL A 256 18.10 1.93 10.24
C VAL A 256 18.86 0.67 10.66
N LYS A 257 19.72 0.15 9.77
CA LYS A 257 20.44 -1.12 9.93
C LYS A 257 21.10 -1.33 11.29
N PRO A 258 21.83 -0.36 11.88
CA PRO A 258 22.49 -0.54 13.19
C PRO A 258 21.53 -0.78 14.35
N LYS A 259 20.24 -0.45 14.19
CA LYS A 259 19.21 -0.61 15.21
C LYS A 259 18.42 -1.92 15.06
N VAL A 260 18.58 -2.63 13.96
CA VAL A 260 17.93 -3.94 13.73
C VAL A 260 18.65 -5.02 14.54
N GLN A 261 17.89 -5.80 15.31
CA GLN A 261 18.43 -6.85 16.16
C GLN A 261 18.59 -8.17 15.39
N SER A 262 19.50 -9.02 15.83
CA SER A 262 19.59 -10.39 15.35
C SER A 262 18.32 -11.17 15.67
N PRO A 263 17.84 -12.04 14.78
CA PRO A 263 16.59 -12.75 14.96
C PRO A 263 16.66 -13.72 16.16
N ARG A 264 15.58 -13.75 16.91
CA ARG A 264 15.36 -14.66 18.02
C ARG A 264 14.08 -15.46 17.82
N ARG A 265 13.97 -16.64 18.43
CA ARG A 265 12.72 -17.39 18.48
C ARG A 265 11.72 -16.65 19.37
N LEU A 266 10.50 -16.47 18.88
CA LEU A 266 9.38 -15.95 19.65
C LEU A 266 8.72 -17.12 20.43
N GLU A 267 8.52 -16.94 21.71
CA GLU A 267 7.85 -17.94 22.55
C GLU A 267 6.36 -18.05 22.25
N ASN A 268 5.72 -16.91 21.97
CA ASN A 268 4.31 -16.84 21.59
C ASN A 268 4.12 -15.75 20.54
N VAL A 269 3.94 -16.15 19.30
CA VAL A 269 3.81 -15.26 18.14
C VAL A 269 2.62 -14.31 18.29
N TRP A 270 1.44 -14.82 18.73
CA TRP A 270 0.25 -13.98 18.90
C TRP A 270 0.45 -12.89 19.96
N SER A 271 1.07 -13.23 21.07
CA SER A 271 1.41 -12.24 22.10
C SER A 271 2.41 -11.19 21.61
N SER A 272 3.39 -11.61 20.79
CA SER A 272 4.36 -10.68 20.19
C SER A 272 3.69 -9.71 19.22
N ILE A 273 2.75 -10.16 18.40
CA ILE A 273 1.96 -9.33 17.50
C ILE A 273 1.17 -8.29 18.31
N LYS A 274 0.44 -8.72 19.34
CA LYS A 274 -0.32 -7.80 20.21
C LYS A 274 0.58 -6.77 20.90
N GLN A 275 1.73 -7.21 21.41
CA GLN A 275 2.67 -6.29 22.07
C GLN A 275 3.22 -5.25 21.11
N ASN A 276 3.48 -5.63 19.86
CA ASN A 276 3.91 -4.69 18.82
C ASN A 276 2.83 -3.63 18.54
N LEU A 277 1.57 -4.03 18.41
CA LEU A 277 0.44 -3.11 18.25
C LEU A 277 0.28 -2.16 19.44
N VAL A 278 0.42 -2.68 20.68
CA VAL A 278 0.40 -1.84 21.90
C VAL A 278 1.49 -0.78 21.86
N THR A 279 2.70 -1.18 21.45
CA THR A 279 3.83 -0.24 21.33
C THR A 279 3.54 0.81 20.28
N SER A 280 3.05 0.41 19.09
CA SER A 280 2.75 1.33 17.99
C SER A 280 1.63 2.30 18.33
N PHE A 281 0.56 1.83 18.97
CA PHE A 281 -0.52 2.67 19.46
C PHE A 281 -0.03 3.68 20.50
N GLY A 282 0.87 3.26 21.42
CA GLY A 282 1.50 4.15 22.38
C GLY A 282 2.41 5.23 21.77
N GLU A 283 2.86 5.03 20.52
CA GLU A 283 3.67 5.99 19.76
C GLU A 283 2.83 7.01 18.96
N LEU A 284 1.50 6.88 18.92
CA LEU A 284 0.61 7.77 18.16
C LEU A 284 0.71 9.22 18.64
N GLU A 285 0.47 9.48 19.94
CA GLU A 285 0.57 10.83 20.47
C GLU A 285 1.99 11.42 20.40
N PRO A 286 3.08 10.67 20.66
CA PRO A 286 4.43 11.11 20.37
C PRO A 286 4.63 11.54 18.91
N ALA A 287 4.08 10.81 17.93
CA ALA A 287 4.14 11.20 16.51
C ALA A 287 3.44 12.55 16.27
N TYR A 288 2.23 12.71 16.77
CA TYR A 288 1.50 13.98 16.67
C TYR A 288 2.19 15.14 17.40
N ALA A 289 2.84 14.87 18.52
CA ALA A 289 3.62 15.89 19.23
C ALA A 289 4.85 16.36 18.43
N LEU A 290 5.52 15.44 17.73
CA LEU A 290 6.63 15.77 16.83
C LEU A 290 6.12 16.53 15.60
N GLU A 291 5.00 16.12 15.02
CA GLU A 291 4.38 16.85 13.90
C GLU A 291 4.05 18.30 14.28
N LYS A 292 3.48 18.52 15.44
CA LYS A 292 3.15 19.85 15.95
C LYS A 292 4.35 20.78 16.06
N THR A 293 5.56 20.23 16.23
CA THR A 293 6.81 20.98 16.26
C THR A 293 7.53 21.03 14.91
N GLY A 294 6.91 20.47 13.84
CA GLY A 294 7.44 20.54 12.48
C GLY A 294 8.53 19.49 12.18
N GLU A 295 8.69 18.48 13.03
CA GLU A 295 9.76 17.49 12.90
C GLU A 295 9.60 16.58 11.66
N PHE A 296 8.40 16.52 11.04
CA PHE A 296 8.13 15.73 9.83
C PHE A 296 7.98 16.59 8.56
N ASN A 297 8.71 17.71 8.47
CA ASN A 297 8.77 18.50 7.24
C ASN A 297 9.72 17.83 6.22
N PRO A 298 9.23 17.30 5.08
CA PRO A 298 10.09 16.62 4.10
C PRO A 298 11.04 17.55 3.34
N GLN A 299 10.76 18.87 3.30
CA GLN A 299 11.63 19.86 2.69
C GLN A 299 12.78 20.27 3.60
N GLN A 300 12.62 20.08 4.90
CA GLN A 300 13.62 20.37 5.91
C GLN A 300 13.58 19.28 7.00
N PRO A 301 14.10 18.07 6.74
CA PRO A 301 14.06 16.98 7.70
C PRO A 301 14.81 17.31 8.99
N HIS A 302 14.18 16.97 10.11
CA HIS A 302 14.74 17.17 11.44
C HIS A 302 15.19 15.85 12.06
N GLN A 303 16.27 15.87 12.83
CA GLN A 303 16.86 14.66 13.40
C GLN A 303 15.90 13.88 14.30
N LYS A 304 15.09 14.57 15.13
CA LYS A 304 14.14 13.90 16.04
C LYS A 304 13.06 13.13 15.28
N GLY A 305 12.47 13.73 14.23
CA GLY A 305 11.49 13.07 13.36
C GLY A 305 12.12 11.88 12.64
N THR A 306 13.34 12.05 12.12
CA THR A 306 14.09 10.97 11.46
C THR A 306 14.39 9.83 12.41
N ASP A 307 14.91 10.09 13.62
CA ASP A 307 15.21 9.07 14.61
C ASP A 307 13.97 8.31 15.08
N PHE A 308 12.84 9.01 15.18
CA PHE A 308 11.55 8.40 15.54
C PHE A 308 11.11 7.36 14.50
N ILE A 309 11.11 7.71 13.21
CA ILE A 309 10.77 6.79 12.12
C ILE A 309 11.80 5.65 12.01
N ILE A 310 13.10 5.95 12.13
CA ILE A 310 14.16 4.94 12.12
C ILE A 310 13.90 3.87 13.20
N SER A 311 13.45 4.28 14.40
CA SER A 311 13.17 3.32 15.48
C SER A 311 12.02 2.36 15.13
N GLN A 312 11.00 2.84 14.45
CA GLN A 312 9.84 2.04 14.03
C GLN A 312 10.21 1.07 12.90
N LEU A 313 10.92 1.53 11.87
CA LEU A 313 11.40 0.67 10.79
C LEU A 313 12.39 -0.41 11.27
N ALA A 314 13.23 -0.07 12.25
CA ALA A 314 14.12 -1.05 12.88
C ALA A 314 13.34 -2.09 13.69
N ARG A 315 12.29 -1.68 14.41
CA ARG A 315 11.39 -2.58 15.13
C ARG A 315 10.62 -3.49 14.16
N ALA A 316 10.10 -2.95 13.06
CA ALA A 316 9.47 -3.73 11.99
C ALA A 316 10.39 -4.80 11.43
N SER A 317 11.61 -4.41 11.04
CA SER A 317 12.60 -5.32 10.48
C SER A 317 13.04 -6.40 11.47
N THR A 318 13.19 -6.05 12.76
CA THR A 318 13.50 -6.99 13.83
C THR A 318 12.37 -7.99 14.04
N MET A 319 11.12 -7.51 14.18
CA MET A 319 9.96 -8.37 14.36
C MET A 319 9.76 -9.32 13.17
N LEU A 320 9.95 -8.83 11.95
CA LEU A 320 9.84 -9.64 10.74
C LEU A 320 10.89 -10.73 10.70
N SER A 321 12.14 -10.42 11.02
CA SER A 321 13.23 -11.40 11.10
C SER A 321 12.98 -12.45 12.19
N ASP A 322 12.44 -12.04 13.35
CA ASP A 322 12.01 -12.95 14.43
C ASP A 322 10.91 -13.91 13.97
N LEU A 323 9.89 -13.40 13.25
CA LEU A 323 8.80 -14.21 12.68
C LEU A 323 9.31 -15.21 11.65
N TRP A 324 10.16 -14.81 10.71
CA TRP A 324 10.72 -15.73 9.72
C TRP A 324 11.56 -16.82 10.36
N TYR A 325 12.42 -16.45 11.31
CA TYR A 325 13.25 -17.41 12.02
C TYR A 325 12.40 -18.38 12.87
N THR A 326 11.39 -17.87 13.57
CA THR A 326 10.46 -18.71 14.35
C THR A 326 9.70 -19.68 13.44
N ALA A 327 9.18 -19.19 12.30
CA ALA A 327 8.49 -20.01 11.31
C ALA A 327 9.39 -21.12 10.75
N TRP A 328 10.68 -20.81 10.49
CA TRP A 328 11.67 -21.81 10.07
C TRP A 328 11.88 -22.89 11.12
N LEU A 329 12.00 -22.53 12.40
CA LEU A 329 12.16 -23.48 13.49
C LEU A 329 10.90 -24.37 13.67
N GLU A 330 9.71 -23.76 13.76
CA GLU A 330 8.45 -24.47 13.94
C GLU A 330 8.10 -25.40 12.76
N SER A 331 8.57 -25.08 11.56
CA SER A 331 8.38 -25.94 10.40
C SER A 331 9.07 -27.30 10.52
N GLY A 332 10.10 -27.40 11.35
CA GLY A 332 10.82 -28.66 11.66
C GLY A 332 10.23 -29.44 12.83
N GLU A 333 9.29 -28.85 13.56
CA GLU A 333 8.66 -29.49 14.74
C GLU A 333 7.46 -30.35 14.33
N PRO A 334 7.11 -31.39 15.11
CA PRO A 334 5.88 -32.17 14.90
C PRO A 334 4.65 -31.25 14.89
N VAL A 335 3.69 -31.54 14.01
CA VAL A 335 2.40 -30.83 14.02
C VAL A 335 1.66 -31.22 15.29
N PRO A 336 1.31 -30.26 16.19
CA PRO A 336 0.44 -30.54 17.31
C PRO A 336 -0.84 -31.23 16.83
N GLY A 337 -1.28 -32.28 17.49
CA GLY A 337 -2.26 -33.29 17.07
C GLY A 337 -3.32 -32.77 16.11
N ARG A 338 -3.26 -33.26 14.88
CA ARG A 338 -4.27 -32.98 13.86
C ARG A 338 -5.53 -33.72 14.30
N ASN A 339 -6.44 -33.06 15.01
CA ASN A 339 -7.78 -33.60 15.16
C ASN A 339 -8.37 -33.67 13.75
N ASN A 340 -8.36 -34.89 13.20
CA ASN A 340 -9.04 -35.22 11.96
C ASN A 340 -10.54 -34.93 12.18
N ARG A 341 -11.06 -33.93 11.50
CA ARG A 341 -12.50 -33.75 11.34
C ARG A 341 -13.04 -34.89 10.50
#